data_fad46627da499da484414a0b2b0722c9
#
_entry.id   fad46627da499da484414a0b2b0722c9
#
_cell.length_a   1.000
_cell.length_b   1.000
_cell.length_c   1.000
_cell.angle_alpha   90.00
_cell.angle_beta   90.00
_cell.angle_gamma   90.00
#
_symmetry.space_group_name_H-M   'P 1'
#
loop_
_entity.id
_entity.type
_entity.pdbx_description
1 polymer ?
#
loop_
_entity_poly.entity_id
_entity_poly.type
_entity_poly.pdbx_seq_one_letter_code
_entity_poly.pdbx_strand_id
1 'polypeptide(L)'
;MAATVGIVYFGVHGGIERVARISLPILFVILVLLLISALTMEGSGQALAFIFRPNFSELEPRGILEALGHSFFTLSLGMGAMITYGSYVAKERSIVRAAGMIVFLDTLIALFATIIMFSVIFTV
;
A
#
# COMPACT_ATOMS: atom_id res chain seq x y z
N MET A 1 -13.93 17.91 -1.02
CA MET A 1 -13.89 18.88 0.09
C MET A 1 -15.02 18.64 1.10
N ALA A 2 -16.32 18.70 0.75
CA ALA A 2 -17.42 18.52 1.71
C ALA A 2 -17.38 17.16 2.45
N ALA A 3 -17.13 16.06 1.74
CA ALA A 3 -17.02 14.74 2.34
C ALA A 3 -15.84 14.64 3.34
N THR A 4 -14.70 15.23 2.99
CA THR A 4 -13.51 15.24 3.86
C THR A 4 -13.77 16.02 5.15
N VAL A 5 -14.38 17.19 5.03
CA VAL A 5 -14.78 18.03 6.18
C VAL A 5 -15.78 17.29 7.06
N GLY A 6 -16.77 16.62 6.46
CA GLY A 6 -17.77 15.83 7.20
C GLY A 6 -17.12 14.68 7.99
N ILE A 7 -16.19 13.93 7.40
CA ILE A 7 -15.50 12.83 8.07
C ILE A 7 -14.65 13.34 9.24
N VAL A 8 -13.90 14.42 9.03
CA VAL A 8 -13.03 15.02 10.06
C VAL A 8 -13.85 15.63 11.20
N TYR A 9 -15.02 16.20 10.91
CA TYR A 9 -15.92 16.77 11.89
C TYR A 9 -16.38 15.76 12.95
N PHE A 10 -16.62 14.51 12.57
CA PHE A 10 -16.98 13.42 13.47
C PHE A 10 -15.80 12.86 14.28
N GLY A 11 -14.60 13.39 14.10
CA GLY A 11 -13.40 13.01 14.83
C GLY A 11 -12.77 11.69 14.36
N VAL A 12 -11.71 11.26 15.07
CA VAL A 12 -10.91 10.08 14.67
C VAL A 12 -11.70 8.79 14.82
N HIS A 13 -12.34 8.57 15.97
CA HIS A 13 -13.05 7.29 16.22
C HIS A 13 -14.41 7.20 15.53
N GLY A 14 -15.16 8.29 15.46
CA GLY A 14 -16.50 8.32 14.86
C GLY A 14 -16.48 8.51 13.33
N GLY A 15 -15.49 9.24 12.83
CA GLY A 15 -15.38 9.61 11.42
C GLY A 15 -14.34 8.75 10.69
N ILE A 16 -13.07 9.05 10.90
CA ILE A 16 -11.97 8.45 10.12
C ILE A 16 -11.92 6.92 10.27
N GLU A 17 -11.98 6.42 11.49
CA GLU A 17 -11.93 4.97 11.76
C GLU A 17 -13.13 4.23 11.15
N ARG A 18 -14.33 4.81 11.24
CA ARG A 18 -15.55 4.20 10.69
C ARG A 18 -15.50 4.12 9.16
N VAL A 19 -15.10 5.20 8.51
CA VAL A 19 -14.95 5.24 7.05
C VAL A 19 -13.86 4.28 6.60
N ALA A 20 -12.70 4.27 7.25
CA ALA A 20 -11.61 3.36 6.94
C ALA A 20 -12.03 1.89 7.09
N ARG A 21 -12.76 1.55 8.15
CA ARG A 21 -13.25 0.18 8.40
C ARG A 21 -14.14 -0.37 7.29
N ILE A 22 -14.85 0.50 6.59
CA ILE A 22 -15.71 0.12 5.45
C ILE A 22 -14.94 0.21 4.13
N SER A 23 -14.22 1.30 3.93
CA SER A 23 -13.53 1.57 2.65
C SER A 23 -12.35 0.65 2.39
N LEU A 24 -11.56 0.29 3.42
CA LEU A 24 -10.40 -0.59 3.25
C LEU A 24 -10.76 -1.99 2.76
N PRO A 25 -11.76 -2.70 3.32
CA PRO A 25 -12.18 -4.00 2.78
C PRO A 25 -12.71 -3.90 1.35
N ILE A 26 -13.46 -2.85 1.03
CA ILE A 26 -13.99 -2.62 -0.32
C ILE A 26 -12.83 -2.42 -1.30
N LEU A 27 -11.87 -1.56 -0.95
CA LEU A 27 -10.67 -1.33 -1.74
C LEU A 27 -9.88 -2.62 -1.98
N PHE A 28 -9.72 -3.43 -0.92
CA PHE A 28 -9.01 -4.70 -1.01
C PHE A 28 -9.71 -5.69 -1.94
N VAL A 29 -11.05 -5.79 -1.87
CA VAL A 29 -11.84 -6.63 -2.79
C VAL A 29 -11.68 -6.17 -4.24
N ILE A 30 -11.76 -4.87 -4.49
CA ILE A 30 -11.54 -4.32 -5.84
C ILE A 30 -10.13 -4.64 -6.34
N LEU A 31 -9.12 -4.49 -5.48
CA LEU A 31 -7.73 -4.80 -5.82
C LEU A 31 -7.55 -6.28 -6.18
N VAL A 32 -8.17 -7.19 -5.43
CA VAL A 32 -8.13 -8.63 -5.71
C VAL A 32 -8.84 -8.96 -7.03
N LEU A 33 -9.99 -8.34 -7.32
CA LEU A 33 -10.69 -8.51 -8.59
C LEU A 33 -9.84 -8.03 -9.77
N LEU A 34 -9.19 -6.87 -9.62
CA LEU A 34 -8.26 -6.35 -10.63
C LEU A 34 -7.05 -7.26 -10.80
N LEU A 35 -6.52 -7.82 -9.71
CA LEU A 35 -5.42 -8.79 -9.78
C LEU A 35 -5.80 -10.05 -10.55
N ILE A 36 -6.99 -10.62 -10.27
CA ILE A 36 -7.49 -11.78 -11.01
C ILE A 36 -7.65 -11.43 -12.50
N SER A 37 -8.22 -10.27 -12.80
CA SER A 37 -8.35 -9.80 -14.19
C SER A 37 -6.99 -9.65 -14.86
N ALA A 38 -6.02 -9.04 -14.18
CA ALA A 38 -4.67 -8.84 -14.71
C ALA A 38 -3.93 -10.16 -14.96
N LEU A 39 -4.12 -11.17 -14.12
CA LEU A 39 -3.52 -12.49 -14.29
C LEU A 39 -4.12 -13.27 -15.48
N THR A 40 -5.32 -12.92 -15.95
CA THR A 40 -5.93 -13.51 -17.14
C THR A 40 -5.48 -12.83 -18.44
N MET A 41 -4.75 -11.73 -18.37
CA MET A 41 -4.21 -11.03 -19.54
C MET A 41 -3.00 -11.76 -20.13
N GLU A 42 -2.82 -11.65 -21.45
CA GLU A 42 -1.72 -12.34 -22.17
C GLU A 42 -0.33 -11.90 -21.68
N GLY A 43 -0.16 -10.63 -21.24
CA GLY A 43 1.07 -10.09 -20.70
C GLY A 43 1.42 -10.52 -19.27
N SER A 44 0.54 -11.25 -18.59
CA SER A 44 0.74 -11.60 -17.16
C SER A 44 1.98 -12.47 -16.92
N GLY A 45 2.27 -13.40 -17.83
CA GLY A 45 3.46 -14.25 -17.74
C GLY A 45 4.76 -13.47 -17.85
N GLN A 46 4.81 -12.46 -18.72
CA GLN A 46 5.97 -11.58 -18.88
C GLN A 46 6.13 -10.66 -17.67
N ALA A 47 5.02 -10.13 -17.16
CA ALA A 47 4.99 -9.30 -15.96
C ALA A 47 5.54 -10.05 -14.74
N LEU A 48 5.07 -11.26 -14.50
CA LEU A 48 5.55 -12.10 -13.40
C LEU A 48 7.03 -12.45 -13.56
N ALA A 49 7.46 -12.81 -14.77
CA ALA A 49 8.85 -13.09 -15.05
C ALA A 49 9.74 -11.86 -14.81
N PHE A 50 9.28 -10.68 -15.16
CA PHE A 50 9.99 -9.43 -14.94
C PHE A 50 10.12 -9.10 -13.45
N ILE A 51 9.03 -9.23 -12.68
CA ILE A 51 9.00 -8.89 -11.25
C ILE A 51 9.83 -9.89 -10.43
N PHE A 52 9.74 -11.19 -10.75
CA PHE A 52 10.39 -12.25 -9.96
C PHE A 52 11.75 -12.71 -10.49
N ARG A 53 12.25 -12.14 -11.60
CA ARG A 53 13.62 -12.34 -12.06
C ARG A 53 14.49 -11.15 -11.71
N PRO A 54 15.12 -11.15 -10.53
CA PRO A 54 15.95 -10.03 -10.11
C PRO A 54 17.21 -9.97 -10.98
N ASN A 55 17.44 -8.84 -11.61
CA ASN A 55 18.67 -8.55 -12.34
C ASN A 55 19.61 -7.71 -11.48
N PHE A 56 20.38 -8.37 -10.63
CA PHE A 56 21.28 -7.69 -9.70
C PHE A 56 22.42 -6.94 -10.40
N SER A 57 22.71 -7.24 -11.68
CA SER A 57 23.76 -6.55 -12.42
C SER A 57 23.39 -5.13 -12.83
N GLU A 58 22.11 -4.82 -12.86
CA GLU A 58 21.56 -3.49 -13.18
C GLU A 58 21.20 -2.66 -11.93
N LEU A 59 21.45 -3.21 -10.74
CA LEU A 59 21.16 -2.57 -9.47
C LEU A 59 22.19 -1.48 -9.19
N GLU A 60 21.85 -0.25 -9.57
CA GLU A 60 22.65 0.93 -9.22
C GLU A 60 22.39 1.38 -7.77
N PRO A 61 23.40 1.96 -7.08
CA PRO A 61 23.22 2.55 -5.76
C PRO A 61 22.10 3.60 -5.69
N ARG A 62 21.86 4.27 -6.81
CA ARG A 62 20.76 5.24 -6.96
C ARG A 62 19.39 4.57 -6.82
N GLY A 63 19.20 3.41 -7.42
CA GLY A 63 17.95 2.64 -7.31
C GLY A 63 17.63 2.23 -5.87
N ILE A 64 18.64 1.92 -5.07
CA ILE A 64 18.47 1.62 -3.64
C ILE A 64 18.00 2.87 -2.89
N LEU A 65 18.57 4.03 -3.16
CA LEU A 65 18.14 5.29 -2.54
C LEU A 65 16.72 5.67 -2.94
N GLU A 66 16.36 5.48 -4.21
CA GLU A 66 15.00 5.73 -4.71
C GLU A 66 13.98 4.79 -4.05
N ALA A 67 14.30 3.51 -3.92
CA ALA A 67 13.45 2.53 -3.23
C ALA A 67 13.27 2.89 -1.75
N LEU A 68 14.33 3.34 -1.09
CA LEU A 68 14.29 3.77 0.30
C LEU A 68 13.43 5.02 0.46
N GLY A 69 13.59 6.01 -0.41
CA GLY A 69 12.74 7.22 -0.45
C GLY A 69 11.27 6.90 -0.69
N HIS A 70 10.99 5.96 -1.60
CA HIS A 70 9.63 5.48 -1.87
C HIS A 70 9.01 4.80 -0.65
N SER A 71 9.77 3.96 0.05
CA SER A 71 9.31 3.29 1.28
C SER A 71 8.97 4.29 2.38
N PHE A 72 9.77 5.34 2.55
CA PHE A 72 9.48 6.42 3.50
C PHE A 72 8.19 7.15 3.15
N PHE A 73 7.96 7.38 1.87
CA PHE A 73 6.76 8.05 1.38
C PHE A 73 5.49 7.19 1.58
N THR A 74 5.51 5.92 1.18
CA THR A 74 4.33 5.02 1.28
C THR A 74 3.93 4.76 2.73
N LEU A 75 4.90 4.60 3.62
CA LEU A 75 4.67 4.43 5.06
C LEU A 75 4.40 5.75 5.80
N SER A 76 4.34 6.88 5.07
CA SER A 76 4.12 8.21 5.65
C SER A 76 5.14 8.58 6.74
N LEU A 77 6.37 8.06 6.64
CA LEU A 77 7.45 8.36 7.56
C LEU A 77 8.02 9.77 7.26
N GLY A 78 8.38 10.49 8.30
CA GLY A 78 8.96 11.84 8.17
C GLY A 78 7.94 12.98 8.05
N MET A 79 6.68 12.71 7.72
CA MET A 79 5.61 13.72 7.64
C MET A 79 4.89 13.98 8.96
N GLY A 80 5.28 13.34 10.05
CA GLY A 80 4.62 13.46 11.36
C GLY A 80 3.28 12.70 11.47
N ALA A 81 2.73 12.20 10.37
CA ALA A 81 1.45 11.49 10.36
C ALA A 81 1.47 10.25 11.26
N MET A 82 2.56 9.45 11.20
CA MET A 82 2.70 8.26 12.05
C MET A 82 2.84 8.57 13.53
N ILE A 83 3.41 9.72 13.88
CA ILE A 83 3.47 10.19 15.28
C ILE A 83 2.07 10.51 15.76
N THR A 84 1.29 11.22 14.94
CA THR A 84 -0.11 11.56 15.24
C THR A 84 -0.96 10.29 15.38
N TYR A 85 -0.86 9.34 14.45
CA TYR A 85 -1.60 8.07 14.55
C TYR A 85 -1.16 7.24 15.74
N GLY A 86 0.14 7.22 16.05
CA GLY A 86 0.68 6.55 17.23
C GLY A 86 0.13 7.07 18.55
N SER A 87 -0.19 8.36 18.62
CA SER A 87 -0.78 8.98 19.83
C SER A 87 -2.20 8.48 20.14
N TYR A 88 -2.93 7.97 19.14
CA TYR A 88 -4.28 7.42 19.30
C TYR A 88 -4.29 5.91 19.57
N VAL A 89 -3.14 5.24 19.49
CA VAL A 89 -3.04 3.80 19.79
C VAL A 89 -3.19 3.59 21.29
N ALA A 90 -4.11 2.71 21.68
CA ALA A 90 -4.32 2.39 23.09
C ALA A 90 -3.04 1.82 23.73
N LYS A 91 -2.72 2.26 24.94
CA LYS A 91 -1.49 1.88 25.67
C LYS A 91 -1.30 0.37 25.88
N GLU A 92 -2.37 -0.39 25.79
CA GLU A 92 -2.36 -1.85 25.95
C GLU A 92 -1.94 -2.61 24.68
N ARG A 93 -1.87 -1.94 23.52
CA ARG A 93 -1.49 -2.58 22.25
C ARG A 93 0.01 -2.44 22.00
N SER A 94 0.63 -3.55 21.59
CA SER A 94 2.03 -3.55 21.18
C SER A 94 2.20 -2.75 19.88
N ILE A 95 2.91 -1.63 19.96
CA ILE A 95 3.23 -0.75 18.81
C ILE A 95 4.05 -1.52 17.77
N VAL A 96 4.96 -2.39 18.22
CA VAL A 96 5.80 -3.21 17.32
C VAL A 96 4.94 -4.14 16.45
N ARG A 97 3.93 -4.79 17.06
CA ARG A 97 3.02 -5.67 16.31
C ARG A 97 2.17 -4.86 15.32
N ALA A 98 1.69 -3.70 15.72
CA ALA A 98 0.92 -2.82 14.84
C ALA A 98 1.77 -2.33 13.66
N ALA A 99 3.00 -1.89 13.90
CA ALA A 99 3.94 -1.47 12.87
C ALA A 99 4.27 -2.60 11.90
N GLY A 100 4.55 -3.81 12.41
CA GLY A 100 4.79 -4.98 11.58
C GLY A 100 3.61 -5.34 10.67
N MET A 101 2.38 -5.24 11.19
CA MET A 101 1.17 -5.49 10.41
C MET A 101 0.98 -4.44 9.31
N ILE A 102 1.25 -3.16 9.61
CA ILE A 102 1.17 -2.07 8.62
C ILE A 102 2.17 -2.31 7.49
N VAL A 103 3.43 -2.57 7.80
CA VAL A 103 4.48 -2.84 6.80
C VAL A 103 4.14 -4.05 5.95
N PHE A 104 3.65 -5.12 6.56
CA PHE A 104 3.24 -6.32 5.84
C PHE A 104 2.10 -6.05 4.85
N LEU A 105 1.04 -5.37 5.29
CA LEU A 105 -0.10 -5.03 4.43
C LEU A 105 0.29 -4.06 3.33
N ASP A 106 1.10 -3.04 3.62
CA ASP A 106 1.61 -2.08 2.65
C ASP A 106 2.39 -2.79 1.54
N THR A 107 3.32 -3.66 1.91
CA THR A 107 4.11 -4.45 0.97
C THR A 107 3.25 -5.39 0.12
N LEU A 108 2.25 -6.04 0.73
CA LEU A 108 1.35 -6.96 0.02
C LEU A 108 0.49 -6.21 -1.02
N ILE A 109 -0.06 -5.06 -0.64
CA ILE A 109 -0.85 -4.22 -1.55
C ILE A 109 0.03 -3.65 -2.67
N ALA A 110 1.24 -3.21 -2.35
CA ALA A 110 2.21 -2.73 -3.34
C ALA A 110 2.58 -3.83 -4.35
N LEU A 111 2.79 -5.06 -3.89
CA LEU A 111 3.05 -6.20 -4.77
C LEU A 111 1.88 -6.46 -5.72
N PHE A 112 0.64 -6.46 -5.21
CA PHE A 112 -0.55 -6.64 -6.05
C PHE A 112 -0.68 -5.54 -7.09
N ALA A 113 -0.51 -4.27 -6.68
CA ALA A 113 -0.55 -3.13 -7.58
C ALA A 113 0.54 -3.21 -8.66
N THR A 114 1.75 -3.64 -8.30
CA THR A 114 2.86 -3.83 -9.22
C THR A 114 2.53 -4.91 -10.26
N ILE A 115 2.01 -6.06 -9.86
CA ILE A 115 1.60 -7.14 -10.77
C ILE A 115 0.53 -6.64 -11.75
N ILE A 116 -0.50 -5.94 -11.25
CA ILE A 116 -1.57 -5.39 -12.08
C ILE A 116 -0.98 -4.42 -13.11
N MET A 117 -0.16 -3.48 -12.65
CA MET A 117 0.42 -2.44 -13.49
C MET A 117 1.27 -3.03 -14.63
N PHE A 118 2.19 -3.94 -14.30
CA PHE A 118 3.04 -4.56 -15.30
C PHE A 118 2.28 -5.50 -16.24
N SER A 119 1.25 -6.21 -15.74
CA SER A 119 0.40 -7.02 -16.63
C SER A 119 -0.31 -6.17 -17.68
N VAL A 120 -0.80 -4.99 -17.29
CA VAL A 120 -1.41 -4.04 -18.24
C VAL A 120 -0.36 -3.52 -19.24
N ILE A 121 0.81 -3.10 -18.75
CA ILE A 121 1.89 -2.54 -19.59
C ILE A 121 2.36 -3.55 -20.64
N PHE A 122 2.50 -4.82 -20.28
CA PHE A 122 2.96 -5.86 -21.23
C PHE A 122 1.85 -6.39 -22.14
N THR A 123 0.60 -6.02 -21.91
CA THR A 123 -0.54 -6.42 -22.75
C THR A 123 -0.89 -5.37 -23.80
N VAL A 124 -0.63 -4.09 -23.53
CA VAL A 124 -0.88 -2.94 -24.44
C VAL A 124 0.33 -2.68 -25.31
#